data_391d4846bf46a35ab58582b96dfce586
#
_entry.id   391d4846bf46a35ab58582b96dfce586
#
_cell.length_a   1.000
_cell.length_b   1.000
_cell.length_c   1.000
_cell.angle_alpha   90.00
_cell.angle_beta   90.00
_cell.angle_gamma   90.00
#
_symmetry.space_group_name_H-M   'P 1'
#
loop_
_entity.id
_entity.type
_entity.pdbx_description
1 polymer ?
#
loop_
_entity_poly.entity_id
_entity_poly.type
_entity_poly.pdbx_seq_one_letter_code
_entity_poly.pdbx_strand_id
1 'polypeptide(L)'
;MEKYKNLVLLHSNDLHGDFLSEAVDDKELGGVSMLSGYVSKVKAEHPNTIYCIAGDMLQGSLIDTEFRGLSTIEIMNHINPDIVSLGNHEIDYGLGHLLLLERCANFPIVNANLFIKSPYTRLFQSHKILHVDEMKIMFIGIITSDVLASLKGDSVLGSLVDVEDAAREVGKICNAYRTVDIDFTVLLTHIGFEEDKRLAALLDPAWGVDVIIGGHTHTVLEKPAEVNGILVVQAGV
;
A
#
# COMPACT_ATOMS: atom_id res chain seq x y z
N MET A 1 11.76 -33.82 5.69
CA MET A 1 12.31 -32.74 4.85
C MET A 1 11.35 -31.57 5.01
N GLU A 2 11.79 -30.47 5.59
CA GLU A 2 11.01 -29.23 5.58
C GLU A 2 10.77 -28.82 4.13
N LYS A 3 9.51 -28.67 3.77
CA LYS A 3 9.12 -28.28 2.41
C LYS A 3 9.13 -26.74 2.39
N TYR A 4 10.23 -26.13 1.94
CA TYR A 4 10.27 -24.66 1.76
C TYR A 4 9.26 -24.25 0.70
N LYS A 5 8.54 -23.19 0.96
CA LYS A 5 7.68 -22.50 0.00
C LYS A 5 8.34 -21.19 -0.38
N ASN A 6 8.32 -20.84 -1.66
CA ASN A 6 8.86 -19.56 -2.14
C ASN A 6 7.71 -18.60 -2.39
N LEU A 7 7.80 -17.40 -1.82
CA LEU A 7 6.93 -16.27 -2.08
C LEU A 7 7.77 -15.12 -2.65
N VAL A 8 7.33 -14.53 -3.74
CA VAL A 8 7.93 -13.31 -4.30
C VAL A 8 6.97 -12.15 -4.05
N LEU A 9 7.44 -11.13 -3.34
CA LEU A 9 6.73 -9.88 -3.17
C LEU A 9 7.39 -8.82 -4.06
N LEU A 10 6.70 -8.43 -5.14
CA LEU A 10 7.03 -7.23 -5.89
C LEU A 10 6.28 -6.06 -5.26
N HIS A 11 6.97 -4.94 -5.11
CA HIS A 11 6.30 -3.76 -4.58
C HIS A 11 6.76 -2.49 -5.27
N SER A 12 5.87 -1.52 -5.28
CA SER A 12 6.13 -0.12 -5.56
C SER A 12 5.39 0.76 -4.57
N ASN A 13 5.73 2.02 -4.54
CA ASN A 13 5.13 3.07 -3.72
C ASN A 13 5.33 4.39 -4.46
N ASP A 14 4.57 5.43 -4.08
CA ASP A 14 4.79 6.80 -4.53
C ASP A 14 4.93 6.95 -6.06
N LEU A 15 4.01 6.31 -6.82
CA LEU A 15 4.03 6.35 -8.29
C LEU A 15 3.62 7.72 -8.84
N HIS A 16 2.85 8.49 -8.09
CA HIS A 16 2.46 9.88 -8.36
C HIS A 16 1.91 10.14 -9.77
N GLY A 17 1.31 9.12 -10.39
CA GLY A 17 0.81 9.25 -11.77
C GLY A 17 1.90 9.49 -12.80
N ASP A 18 3.16 9.29 -12.47
CA ASP A 18 4.27 9.41 -13.40
C ASP A 18 4.42 8.14 -14.23
N PHE A 19 3.78 8.16 -15.41
CA PHE A 19 3.62 6.99 -16.26
C PHE A 19 4.51 6.99 -17.48
N LEU A 20 5.23 8.10 -17.73
CA LEU A 20 6.06 8.23 -18.90
C LEU A 20 7.47 7.74 -18.61
N SER A 21 8.08 7.12 -19.62
CA SER A 21 9.51 6.84 -19.60
C SER A 21 10.31 8.12 -19.82
N GLU A 22 11.48 8.19 -19.22
CA GLU A 22 12.44 9.25 -19.45
C GLU A 22 13.58 8.78 -20.36
N ALA A 23 14.00 9.65 -21.28
CA ALA A 23 15.15 9.38 -22.13
C ALA A 23 16.45 9.74 -21.38
N VAL A 24 17.24 8.74 -21.03
CA VAL A 24 18.54 8.89 -20.37
C VAL A 24 19.58 8.16 -21.19
N ASP A 25 20.61 8.88 -21.71
CA ASP A 25 21.73 8.31 -22.51
C ASP A 25 21.24 7.38 -23.64
N ASP A 26 20.34 7.88 -24.50
CA ASP A 26 19.73 7.16 -25.63
C ASP A 26 18.91 5.91 -25.26
N LYS A 27 18.53 5.76 -23.98
CA LYS A 27 17.64 4.71 -23.48
C LYS A 27 16.40 5.32 -22.86
N GLU A 28 15.28 4.69 -23.07
CA GLU A 28 14.08 4.98 -22.29
C GLU A 28 14.14 4.19 -20.98
N LEU A 29 13.99 4.88 -19.84
CA LEU A 29 14.00 4.30 -18.50
C LEU A 29 12.69 4.64 -17.79
N GLY A 30 12.26 3.76 -16.92
CA GLY A 30 11.05 3.94 -16.12
C GLY A 30 9.77 3.83 -16.95
N GLY A 31 8.72 4.46 -16.41
CA GLY A 31 7.40 4.47 -17.01
C GLY A 31 6.59 3.21 -16.78
N VAL A 32 5.26 3.39 -16.82
CA VAL A 32 4.28 2.36 -16.49
C VAL A 32 4.32 1.14 -17.41
N SER A 33 4.71 1.33 -18.68
CA SER A 33 4.81 0.22 -19.65
C SER A 33 5.95 -0.74 -19.27
N MET A 34 7.08 -0.21 -18.82
CA MET A 34 8.21 -1.03 -18.37
C MET A 34 7.87 -1.73 -17.05
N LEU A 35 7.22 -1.02 -16.11
CA LEU A 35 6.74 -1.61 -14.86
C LEU A 35 5.79 -2.77 -15.14
N SER A 36 4.77 -2.57 -15.99
CA SER A 36 3.81 -3.61 -16.38
C SER A 36 4.50 -4.82 -17.03
N GLY A 37 5.44 -4.58 -17.94
CA GLY A 37 6.25 -5.64 -18.56
C GLY A 37 7.08 -6.42 -17.56
N TYR A 38 7.70 -5.72 -16.60
CA TYR A 38 8.49 -6.35 -15.54
C TYR A 38 7.63 -7.20 -14.60
N VAL A 39 6.50 -6.65 -14.12
CA VAL A 39 5.55 -7.39 -13.26
C VAL A 39 5.05 -8.64 -13.97
N SER A 40 4.65 -8.52 -15.25
CA SER A 40 4.17 -9.64 -16.06
C SER A 40 5.26 -10.72 -16.22
N LYS A 41 6.48 -10.32 -16.49
CA LYS A 41 7.62 -11.23 -16.62
C LYS A 41 7.87 -11.99 -15.31
N VAL A 42 7.96 -11.29 -14.18
CA VAL A 42 8.23 -11.93 -12.89
C VAL A 42 7.10 -12.86 -12.48
N LYS A 43 5.82 -12.48 -12.69
CA LYS A 43 4.68 -13.35 -12.43
C LYS A 43 4.70 -14.63 -13.31
N ALA A 44 5.18 -14.53 -14.55
CA ALA A 44 5.33 -15.69 -15.43
C ALA A 44 6.49 -16.62 -15.02
N GLU A 45 7.60 -16.06 -14.55
CA GLU A 45 8.77 -16.83 -14.09
C GLU A 45 8.58 -17.41 -12.67
N HIS A 46 7.80 -16.72 -11.83
CA HIS A 46 7.55 -17.07 -10.43
C HIS A 46 6.05 -17.05 -10.13
N PRO A 47 5.35 -18.20 -10.26
CA PRO A 47 3.89 -18.27 -10.09
C PRO A 47 3.38 -17.79 -8.72
N ASN A 48 4.23 -17.87 -7.68
CA ASN A 48 3.90 -17.40 -6.31
C ASN A 48 4.31 -15.93 -6.12
N THR A 49 4.02 -15.07 -7.09
CA THR A 49 4.32 -13.64 -7.03
C THR A 49 3.06 -12.84 -6.68
N ILE A 50 3.19 -11.95 -5.70
CA ILE A 50 2.21 -10.90 -5.39
C ILE A 50 2.84 -9.55 -5.73
N TYR A 51 2.14 -8.73 -6.50
CA TYR A 51 2.52 -7.33 -6.74
C TYR A 51 1.62 -6.41 -5.91
N CYS A 52 2.22 -5.60 -5.05
CA CYS A 52 1.52 -4.68 -4.15
C CYS A 52 2.04 -3.24 -4.27
N ILE A 53 1.17 -2.27 -3.92
CA ILE A 53 1.50 -0.84 -3.97
C ILE A 53 1.23 -0.22 -2.59
N ALA A 54 2.24 0.45 -2.04
CA ALA A 54 2.19 1.07 -0.72
C ALA A 54 1.82 2.57 -0.79
N GLY A 55 0.68 2.88 -1.42
CA GLY A 55 0.09 4.22 -1.47
C GLY A 55 0.72 5.18 -2.47
N ASP A 56 0.10 6.36 -2.57
CA ASP A 56 0.46 7.47 -3.44
C ASP A 56 0.62 7.07 -4.92
N MET A 57 -0.43 6.48 -5.46
CA MET A 57 -0.54 6.25 -6.90
C MET A 57 -0.86 7.55 -7.64
N LEU A 58 -1.57 8.47 -6.97
CA LEU A 58 -2.09 9.71 -7.52
C LEU A 58 -1.13 10.88 -7.32
N GLN A 59 -1.45 11.99 -8.00
CA GLN A 59 -0.86 13.32 -7.76
C GLN A 59 0.61 13.46 -8.23
N GLY A 60 0.80 14.03 -9.40
CA GLY A 60 2.13 14.34 -9.93
C GLY A 60 2.15 14.60 -11.43
N SER A 61 1.41 13.85 -12.22
CA SER A 61 1.36 14.04 -13.67
C SER A 61 0.18 14.93 -14.12
N LEU A 62 0.32 15.51 -15.31
CA LEU A 62 -0.73 16.31 -15.92
C LEU A 62 -2.00 15.46 -16.19
N ILE A 63 -1.82 14.24 -16.64
CA ILE A 63 -2.94 13.33 -16.94
C ILE A 63 -3.69 12.93 -15.66
N ASP A 64 -2.98 12.75 -14.56
CA ASP A 64 -3.60 12.49 -13.26
C ASP A 64 -4.44 13.69 -12.80
N THR A 65 -3.85 14.90 -12.86
CA THR A 65 -4.49 16.13 -12.42
C THR A 65 -5.72 16.46 -13.27
N GLU A 66 -5.66 16.33 -14.60
CA GLU A 66 -6.76 16.65 -15.51
C GLU A 66 -7.98 15.75 -15.27
N PHE A 67 -7.76 14.46 -15.03
CA PHE A 67 -8.82 13.47 -14.79
C PHE A 67 -9.01 13.12 -13.31
N ARG A 68 -8.34 13.85 -12.41
CA ARG A 68 -8.46 13.69 -10.95
C ARG A 68 -8.25 12.24 -10.49
N GLY A 69 -7.23 11.57 -11.02
CA GLY A 69 -6.87 10.20 -10.67
C GLY A 69 -7.66 9.10 -11.40
N LEU A 70 -8.73 9.41 -12.15
CA LEU A 70 -9.46 8.36 -12.88
C LEU A 70 -8.59 7.68 -13.94
N SER A 71 -7.75 8.45 -14.65
CA SER A 71 -6.78 7.91 -15.61
C SER A 71 -5.75 7.00 -14.93
N THR A 72 -5.29 7.40 -13.75
CA THR A 72 -4.36 6.60 -12.93
C THR A 72 -4.98 5.27 -12.55
N ILE A 73 -6.20 5.27 -12.03
CA ILE A 73 -6.91 4.03 -11.67
C ILE A 73 -7.13 3.14 -12.90
N GLU A 74 -7.47 3.71 -14.06
CA GLU A 74 -7.65 2.93 -15.30
C GLU A 74 -6.32 2.27 -15.73
N ILE A 75 -5.21 3.00 -15.68
CA ILE A 75 -3.88 2.47 -15.96
C ILE A 75 -3.52 1.36 -14.94
N MET A 76 -3.76 1.58 -13.65
CA MET A 76 -3.52 0.58 -12.61
C MET A 76 -4.39 -0.67 -12.81
N ASN A 77 -5.63 -0.53 -13.27
CA ASN A 77 -6.49 -1.66 -13.64
C ASN A 77 -5.87 -2.55 -14.73
N HIS A 78 -5.09 -1.96 -15.66
CA HIS A 78 -4.35 -2.72 -16.67
C HIS A 78 -3.10 -3.42 -16.13
N ILE A 79 -2.39 -2.78 -15.19
CA ILE A 79 -1.23 -3.41 -14.51
C ILE A 79 -1.71 -4.52 -13.58
N ASN A 80 -2.89 -4.34 -13.00
CA ASN A 80 -3.57 -5.28 -12.12
C ASN A 80 -2.74 -5.69 -10.90
N PRO A 81 -2.44 -4.73 -9.97
CA PRO A 81 -1.83 -5.07 -8.70
C PRO A 81 -2.73 -6.02 -7.90
N ASP A 82 -2.14 -6.92 -7.14
CA ASP A 82 -2.90 -7.89 -6.34
C ASP A 82 -3.50 -7.24 -5.09
N ILE A 83 -2.88 -6.15 -4.60
CA ILE A 83 -3.36 -5.38 -3.44
C ILE A 83 -2.67 -4.02 -3.36
N VAL A 84 -3.40 -3.02 -2.85
CA VAL A 84 -2.93 -1.64 -2.69
C VAL A 84 -3.31 -1.11 -1.32
N SER A 85 -2.45 -0.30 -0.68
CA SER A 85 -2.84 0.57 0.45
C SER A 85 -3.03 2.02 -0.01
N LEU A 86 -3.69 2.81 0.84
CA LEU A 86 -3.83 4.25 0.59
C LEU A 86 -2.56 5.01 0.99
N GLY A 87 -2.21 6.03 0.21
CA GLY A 87 -1.35 7.13 0.62
C GLY A 87 -2.14 8.41 0.87
N ASN A 88 -1.46 9.50 1.20
CA ASN A 88 -2.13 10.76 1.51
C ASN A 88 -2.65 11.48 0.26
N HIS A 89 -2.08 11.25 -0.90
CA HIS A 89 -2.51 11.87 -2.15
C HIS A 89 -3.76 11.24 -2.76
N GLU A 90 -4.15 10.05 -2.37
CA GLU A 90 -5.42 9.45 -2.79
C GLU A 90 -6.63 10.27 -2.38
N ILE A 91 -6.52 11.12 -1.34
CA ILE A 91 -7.64 11.93 -0.83
C ILE A 91 -7.63 13.40 -1.31
N ASP A 92 -6.63 13.81 -2.07
CA ASP A 92 -6.43 15.21 -2.48
C ASP A 92 -7.62 15.80 -3.25
N TYR A 93 -8.36 14.97 -3.97
CA TYR A 93 -9.60 15.34 -4.65
C TYR A 93 -10.86 15.21 -3.77
N GLY A 94 -10.68 14.98 -2.48
CA GLY A 94 -11.72 14.86 -1.48
C GLY A 94 -12.28 13.46 -1.30
N LEU A 95 -12.93 13.25 -0.15
CA LEU A 95 -13.41 11.94 0.30
C LEU A 95 -14.41 11.30 -0.67
N GLY A 96 -15.37 12.09 -1.20
CA GLY A 96 -16.35 11.58 -2.15
C GLY A 96 -15.72 11.08 -3.44
N HIS A 97 -14.66 11.74 -3.88
CA HIS A 97 -13.90 11.34 -5.05
C HIS A 97 -13.04 10.10 -4.79
N LEU A 98 -12.39 10.01 -3.63
CA LEU A 98 -11.67 8.79 -3.21
C LEU A 98 -12.58 7.56 -3.25
N LEU A 99 -13.83 7.66 -2.77
CA LEU A 99 -14.81 6.56 -2.83
C LEU A 99 -15.24 6.23 -4.26
N LEU A 100 -15.23 7.21 -5.17
CA LEU A 100 -15.44 6.95 -6.60
C LEU A 100 -14.26 6.19 -7.20
N LEU A 101 -13.03 6.61 -6.92
CA LEU A 101 -11.81 5.94 -7.40
C LEU A 101 -11.74 4.48 -6.89
N GLU A 102 -12.07 4.26 -5.62
CA GLU A 102 -12.13 2.90 -5.06
C GLU A 102 -13.10 2.00 -5.81
N ARG A 103 -14.27 2.53 -6.19
CA ARG A 103 -15.26 1.77 -6.98
C ARG A 103 -14.84 1.52 -8.43
N CYS A 104 -13.97 2.37 -8.99
CA CYS A 104 -13.41 2.19 -10.32
C CYS A 104 -12.21 1.22 -10.35
N ALA A 105 -11.58 0.97 -9.20
CA ALA A 105 -10.46 0.05 -9.08
C ALA A 105 -10.93 -1.41 -9.17
N ASN A 106 -10.22 -2.21 -9.99
CA ASN A 106 -10.44 -3.66 -10.12
C ASN A 106 -9.59 -4.49 -9.14
N PHE A 107 -8.85 -3.83 -8.28
CA PHE A 107 -7.96 -4.42 -7.29
C PHE A 107 -8.39 -4.02 -5.87
N PRO A 108 -8.11 -4.82 -4.84
CA PRO A 108 -8.47 -4.48 -3.47
C PRO A 108 -7.60 -3.34 -2.92
N ILE A 109 -8.26 -2.38 -2.28
CA ILE A 109 -7.62 -1.30 -1.53
C ILE A 109 -7.88 -1.55 -0.04
N VAL A 110 -6.81 -1.56 0.78
CA VAL A 110 -6.91 -1.82 2.21
C VAL A 110 -6.40 -0.63 3.03
N ASN A 111 -7.12 -0.33 4.11
CA ASN A 111 -6.68 0.64 5.10
C ASN A 111 -7.33 0.37 6.47
N ALA A 112 -6.51 0.19 7.50
CA ALA A 112 -6.97 -0.23 8.82
C ALA A 112 -7.23 0.94 9.77
N ASN A 113 -6.62 2.11 9.56
CA ASN A 113 -6.61 3.19 10.55
C ASN A 113 -7.34 4.47 10.12
N LEU A 114 -7.99 4.50 8.95
CA LEU A 114 -8.82 5.62 8.50
C LEU A 114 -10.30 5.37 8.83
N PHE A 115 -10.91 6.28 9.60
CA PHE A 115 -12.27 6.13 10.13
C PHE A 115 -13.17 7.32 9.80
N ILE A 116 -14.46 7.05 9.66
CA ILE A 116 -15.53 8.07 9.72
C ILE A 116 -16.01 8.13 11.16
N LYS A 117 -16.11 9.35 11.74
CA LYS A 117 -16.47 9.58 13.13
C LYS A 117 -17.92 9.29 13.47
N SER A 118 -18.85 9.38 12.51
CA SER A 118 -20.27 9.18 12.77
C SER A 118 -21.01 8.51 11.59
N PRO A 119 -21.38 7.22 11.72
CA PRO A 119 -21.02 6.30 12.80
C PRO A 119 -19.52 5.99 12.79
N TYR A 120 -18.94 5.68 13.94
CA TYR A 120 -17.51 5.39 14.02
C TYR A 120 -17.19 4.06 13.34
N THR A 121 -16.76 4.13 12.09
CA THR A 121 -16.50 2.96 11.24
C THR A 121 -15.30 3.19 10.34
N ARG A 122 -14.59 2.11 10.01
CA ARG A 122 -13.51 2.18 9.01
C ARG A 122 -14.06 2.55 7.64
N LEU A 123 -13.31 3.38 6.93
CA LEU A 123 -13.68 3.81 5.59
C LEU A 123 -13.44 2.71 4.55
N PHE A 124 -12.42 1.88 4.76
CA PHE A 124 -11.99 0.81 3.86
C PHE A 124 -11.93 -0.55 4.57
N GLN A 125 -11.80 -1.61 3.79
CA GLN A 125 -11.42 -2.91 4.31
C GLN A 125 -10.05 -2.81 5.00
N SER A 126 -9.96 -3.25 6.26
CA SER A 126 -8.73 -3.07 7.05
C SER A 126 -7.57 -3.93 6.57
N HIS A 127 -7.87 -5.10 6.02
CA HIS A 127 -6.91 -6.11 5.60
C HIS A 127 -7.52 -7.03 4.55
N LYS A 128 -6.65 -7.77 3.86
CA LYS A 128 -7.04 -8.80 2.90
C LYS A 128 -6.13 -10.02 3.08
N ILE A 129 -6.70 -11.21 3.05
CA ILE A 129 -5.93 -12.45 2.96
C ILE A 129 -5.92 -12.88 1.51
N LEU A 130 -4.73 -12.94 0.92
CA LEU A 130 -4.51 -13.50 -0.40
C LEU A 130 -4.04 -14.95 -0.27
N HIS A 131 -4.51 -15.79 -1.17
CA HIS A 131 -4.14 -17.19 -1.24
C HIS A 131 -3.20 -17.38 -2.43
N VAL A 132 -1.99 -17.83 -2.18
CA VAL A 132 -0.97 -18.11 -3.20
C VAL A 132 -0.44 -19.51 -2.96
N ASP A 133 -0.70 -20.43 -3.90
CA ASP A 133 -0.49 -21.86 -3.68
C ASP A 133 -1.26 -22.30 -2.41
N GLU A 134 -0.59 -22.93 -1.47
CA GLU A 134 -1.17 -23.32 -0.18
C GLU A 134 -0.93 -22.31 0.94
N MET A 135 -0.41 -21.10 0.61
CA MET A 135 -0.07 -20.05 1.60
C MET A 135 -1.22 -19.04 1.75
N LYS A 136 -1.44 -18.62 2.99
CA LYS A 136 -2.33 -17.52 3.35
C LYS A 136 -1.48 -16.31 3.75
N ILE A 137 -1.51 -15.28 2.92
CA ILE A 137 -0.74 -14.05 3.13
C ILE A 137 -1.71 -12.96 3.56
N MET A 138 -1.55 -12.44 4.76
CA MET A 138 -2.38 -11.35 5.27
C MET A 138 -1.71 -10.00 4.99
N PHE A 139 -2.42 -9.11 4.31
CA PHE A 139 -2.02 -7.73 4.09
C PHE A 139 -2.87 -6.78 4.91
N ILE A 140 -2.24 -5.84 5.63
CA ILE A 140 -2.90 -4.81 6.44
C ILE A 140 -2.43 -3.44 5.94
N GLY A 141 -3.35 -2.53 5.57
CA GLY A 141 -3.02 -1.19 5.10
C GLY A 141 -2.95 -0.18 6.25
N ILE A 142 -1.96 0.72 6.25
CA ILE A 142 -1.80 1.79 7.23
C ILE A 142 -1.46 3.10 6.53
N ILE A 143 -2.14 4.19 6.90
CA ILE A 143 -1.92 5.52 6.34
C ILE A 143 -1.41 6.50 7.41
N THR A 144 -0.67 7.51 6.95
CA THR A 144 -0.21 8.64 7.78
C THR A 144 -1.37 9.53 8.24
N SER A 145 -1.20 10.19 9.40
CA SER A 145 -2.12 11.23 9.87
C SER A 145 -2.09 12.50 9.00
N ASP A 146 -1.10 12.66 8.12
CA ASP A 146 -0.97 13.81 7.22
C ASP A 146 -2.14 13.91 6.24
N VAL A 147 -2.82 12.80 5.96
CA VAL A 147 -4.08 12.76 5.20
C VAL A 147 -5.13 13.73 5.77
N LEU A 148 -5.13 13.98 7.08
CA LEU A 148 -6.04 14.95 7.71
C LEU A 148 -5.72 16.41 7.33
N ALA A 149 -4.48 16.68 6.92
CA ALA A 149 -4.10 18.01 6.44
C ALA A 149 -4.71 18.31 5.06
N SER A 150 -4.74 17.35 4.17
CA SER A 150 -5.39 17.46 2.85
C SER A 150 -6.90 17.69 2.97
N LEU A 151 -7.54 17.15 4.01
CA LEU A 151 -8.97 17.34 4.28
C LEU A 151 -9.32 18.68 4.94
N LYS A 152 -8.34 19.42 5.50
CA LYS A 152 -8.60 20.69 6.20
C LYS A 152 -9.12 21.82 5.29
N GLY A 153 -8.92 21.71 3.99
CA GLY A 153 -9.53 22.61 3.00
C GLY A 153 -11.07 22.50 2.95
N ASP A 154 -11.62 21.36 3.38
CA ASP A 154 -13.04 21.12 3.59
C ASP A 154 -13.30 20.92 5.09
N SER A 155 -13.62 22.00 5.79
CA SER A 155 -13.82 22.00 7.25
C SER A 155 -14.90 21.04 7.74
N VAL A 156 -15.88 20.71 6.89
CA VAL A 156 -16.94 19.74 7.21
C VAL A 156 -16.40 18.32 7.13
N LEU A 157 -15.74 17.97 6.04
CA LEU A 157 -15.19 16.62 5.85
C LEU A 157 -14.04 16.33 6.81
N GLY A 158 -13.14 17.28 7.04
CA GLY A 158 -12.04 17.13 8.00
C GLY A 158 -12.50 16.90 9.44
N SER A 159 -13.72 17.36 9.80
CA SER A 159 -14.32 17.07 11.11
C SER A 159 -14.94 15.67 11.21
N LEU A 160 -15.21 15.01 10.09
CA LEU A 160 -15.87 13.70 10.02
C LEU A 160 -14.90 12.52 9.93
N VAL A 161 -13.61 12.77 9.64
CA VAL A 161 -12.59 11.74 9.46
C VAL A 161 -11.63 11.70 10.64
N ASP A 162 -11.16 10.53 10.99
CA ASP A 162 -10.14 10.30 12.03
C ASP A 162 -9.12 9.26 11.57
N VAL A 163 -7.89 9.39 12.04
CA VAL A 163 -6.81 8.43 11.81
C VAL A 163 -6.37 7.85 13.15
N GLU A 164 -6.62 6.57 13.30
CA GLU A 164 -6.33 5.84 14.53
C GLU A 164 -4.87 5.39 14.61
N ASP A 165 -4.41 5.10 15.82
CA ASP A 165 -3.06 4.61 16.08
C ASP A 165 -2.77 3.31 15.32
N ALA A 166 -1.69 3.31 14.54
CA ALA A 166 -1.31 2.22 13.66
C ALA A 166 -1.05 0.91 14.41
N ALA A 167 -0.23 0.93 15.47
CA ALA A 167 0.13 -0.27 16.22
C ALA A 167 -1.10 -0.90 16.87
N ARG A 168 -2.02 -0.07 17.41
CA ARG A 168 -3.27 -0.54 17.99
C ARG A 168 -4.17 -1.22 16.96
N GLU A 169 -4.31 -0.65 15.75
CA GLU A 169 -5.16 -1.22 14.71
C GLU A 169 -4.57 -2.52 14.15
N VAL A 170 -3.25 -2.57 13.93
CA VAL A 170 -2.54 -3.82 13.58
C VAL A 170 -2.77 -4.88 14.65
N GLY A 171 -2.57 -4.54 15.92
CA GLY A 171 -2.77 -5.48 17.03
C GLY A 171 -4.19 -6.03 17.12
N LYS A 172 -5.22 -5.19 16.89
CA LYS A 172 -6.62 -5.66 16.85
C LYS A 172 -6.85 -6.71 15.76
N ILE A 173 -6.28 -6.47 14.56
CA ILE A 173 -6.44 -7.37 13.42
C ILE A 173 -5.68 -8.68 13.69
N CYS A 174 -4.40 -8.63 14.03
CA CYS A 174 -3.59 -9.83 14.29
C CYS A 174 -4.20 -10.68 15.41
N ASN A 175 -4.68 -10.06 16.50
CA ASN A 175 -5.35 -10.78 17.59
C ASN A 175 -6.67 -11.43 17.15
N ALA A 176 -7.43 -10.82 16.25
CA ALA A 176 -8.66 -11.41 15.70
C ALA A 176 -8.37 -12.67 14.87
N TYR A 177 -7.22 -12.73 14.23
CA TYR A 177 -6.77 -13.87 13.40
C TYR A 177 -5.83 -14.85 14.13
N ARG A 178 -5.61 -14.70 15.43
CA ARG A 178 -4.67 -15.52 16.21
C ARG A 178 -4.91 -17.03 16.13
N THR A 179 -6.14 -17.45 15.84
CA THR A 179 -6.52 -18.86 15.68
C THR A 179 -6.58 -19.32 14.24
N VAL A 180 -6.32 -18.40 13.30
CA VAL A 180 -6.24 -18.69 11.87
C VAL A 180 -4.78 -18.93 11.52
N ASP A 181 -4.52 -19.98 10.78
CA ASP A 181 -3.18 -20.30 10.29
C ASP A 181 -2.82 -19.35 9.15
N ILE A 182 -2.17 -18.23 9.49
CA ILE A 182 -1.63 -17.25 8.53
C ILE A 182 -0.16 -17.58 8.36
N ASP A 183 0.27 -17.82 7.11
CA ASP A 183 1.66 -18.20 6.80
C ASP A 183 2.60 -16.98 6.77
N PHE A 184 2.09 -15.80 6.40
CA PHE A 184 2.90 -14.58 6.28
C PHE A 184 2.04 -13.32 6.44
N THR A 185 2.53 -12.32 7.16
CA THR A 185 1.82 -11.05 7.38
C THR A 185 2.63 -9.86 6.88
N VAL A 186 2.02 -9.08 6.00
CA VAL A 186 2.58 -7.89 5.37
C VAL A 186 1.83 -6.66 5.84
N LEU A 187 2.52 -5.64 6.31
CA LEU A 187 1.96 -4.31 6.42
C LEU A 187 2.29 -3.51 5.16
N LEU A 188 1.27 -2.96 4.51
CA LEU A 188 1.41 -1.96 3.45
C LEU A 188 1.19 -0.59 4.09
N THR A 189 2.27 0.11 4.36
CA THR A 189 2.23 1.36 5.12
C THR A 189 2.53 2.56 4.21
N HIS A 190 1.89 3.69 4.52
CA HIS A 190 2.24 4.95 3.90
C HIS A 190 2.40 6.02 4.99
N ILE A 191 3.47 5.86 5.81
CA ILE A 191 3.75 6.69 6.98
C ILE A 191 5.19 7.22 7.01
N GLY A 192 6.03 6.78 6.07
CA GLY A 192 7.44 7.14 5.96
C GLY A 192 8.39 6.20 6.70
N PHE A 193 9.61 6.11 6.20
CA PHE A 193 10.59 5.09 6.63
C PHE A 193 10.92 5.12 8.12
N GLU A 194 11.09 6.30 8.71
CA GLU A 194 11.40 6.41 10.15
C GLU A 194 10.20 5.98 11.02
N GLU A 195 8.97 6.31 10.59
CA GLU A 195 7.76 5.88 11.28
C GLU A 195 7.50 4.37 11.09
N ASP A 196 7.84 3.80 9.93
CA ASP A 196 7.80 2.35 9.71
C ASP A 196 8.71 1.59 10.68
N LYS A 197 9.93 2.10 10.92
CA LYS A 197 10.85 1.53 11.92
C LYS A 197 10.32 1.68 13.36
N ARG A 198 9.71 2.82 13.67
CA ARG A 198 9.08 3.04 14.98
C ARG A 198 7.90 2.10 15.17
N LEU A 199 7.06 1.96 14.15
CA LEU A 199 5.94 1.01 14.16
C LEU A 199 6.46 -0.41 14.38
N ALA A 200 7.45 -0.87 13.60
CA ALA A 200 8.05 -2.19 13.76
C ALA A 200 8.56 -2.46 15.18
N ALA A 201 9.19 -1.45 15.81
CA ALA A 201 9.70 -1.56 17.18
C ALA A 201 8.58 -1.67 18.24
N LEU A 202 7.37 -1.19 17.95
CA LEU A 202 6.21 -1.19 18.84
C LEU A 202 5.35 -2.46 18.71
N LEU A 203 5.46 -3.18 17.59
CA LEU A 203 4.64 -4.38 17.36
C LEU A 203 5.06 -5.52 18.28
N ASP A 204 4.06 -6.19 18.86
CA ASP A 204 4.29 -7.42 19.63
C ASP A 204 4.74 -8.53 18.67
N PRO A 205 5.90 -9.16 18.91
CA PRO A 205 6.37 -10.30 18.09
C PRO A 205 5.36 -11.44 17.97
N ALA A 206 4.48 -11.61 18.98
CA ALA A 206 3.42 -12.60 18.95
C ALA A 206 2.34 -12.34 17.89
N TRP A 207 2.30 -11.15 17.28
CA TRP A 207 1.37 -10.83 16.19
C TRP A 207 1.84 -11.39 14.84
N GLY A 208 3.10 -11.83 14.73
CA GLY A 208 3.62 -12.51 13.54
C GLY A 208 3.67 -11.62 12.29
N VAL A 209 4.01 -10.33 12.45
CA VAL A 209 4.27 -9.45 11.31
C VAL A 209 5.67 -9.72 10.78
N ASP A 210 5.80 -10.02 9.49
CA ASP A 210 7.06 -10.43 8.86
C ASP A 210 7.73 -9.29 8.11
N VAL A 211 6.95 -8.45 7.43
CA VAL A 211 7.48 -7.36 6.59
C VAL A 211 6.58 -6.13 6.61
N ILE A 212 7.20 -4.96 6.59
CA ILE A 212 6.59 -3.67 6.31
C ILE A 212 7.08 -3.21 4.95
N ILE A 213 6.16 -2.96 4.02
CA ILE A 213 6.40 -2.34 2.73
C ILE A 213 5.86 -0.93 2.82
N GLY A 214 6.76 0.06 2.85
CA GLY A 214 6.44 1.46 3.13
C GLY A 214 6.47 2.36 1.90
N GLY A 215 6.03 3.60 2.10
CA GLY A 215 6.04 4.72 1.16
C GLY A 215 6.16 6.06 1.87
N HIS A 216 5.74 7.16 1.21
CA HIS A 216 5.62 8.52 1.72
C HIS A 216 6.92 9.35 1.73
N THR A 217 8.03 8.79 2.15
CA THR A 217 9.33 9.53 2.23
C THR A 217 10.25 9.27 1.05
N HIS A 218 9.79 8.55 0.03
CA HIS A 218 10.54 8.25 -1.21
C HIS A 218 11.94 7.68 -0.94
N THR A 219 12.07 6.89 0.13
CA THR A 219 13.36 6.35 0.56
C THR A 219 13.76 5.17 -0.34
N VAL A 220 14.93 5.25 -0.97
CA VAL A 220 15.49 4.13 -1.73
C VAL A 220 16.26 3.22 -0.79
N LEU A 221 15.82 1.98 -0.65
CA LEU A 221 16.50 0.97 0.15
C LEU A 221 17.04 -0.14 -0.76
N GLU A 222 18.35 -0.20 -0.92
CA GLU A 222 19.01 -1.31 -1.64
C GLU A 222 18.95 -2.63 -0.86
N LYS A 223 18.78 -2.55 0.44
CA LYS A 223 18.63 -3.69 1.35
C LYS A 223 17.57 -3.37 2.40
N PRO A 224 16.82 -4.38 2.83
CA PRO A 224 15.86 -4.21 3.92
C PRO A 224 16.56 -3.70 5.19
N ALA A 225 15.89 -2.80 5.92
CA ALA A 225 16.20 -2.59 7.33
C ALA A 225 15.50 -3.69 8.13
N GLU A 226 16.09 -4.11 9.25
CA GLU A 226 15.47 -5.08 10.15
C GLU A 226 15.29 -4.45 11.52
N VAL A 227 14.04 -4.46 12.02
CA VAL A 227 13.68 -3.93 13.32
C VAL A 227 12.74 -4.92 14.00
N ASN A 228 13.07 -5.38 15.20
CA ASN A 228 12.25 -6.31 15.98
C ASN A 228 11.94 -7.63 15.22
N GLY A 229 12.86 -8.09 14.36
CA GLY A 229 12.68 -9.25 13.50
C GLY A 229 11.79 -9.01 12.26
N ILE A 230 11.31 -7.77 12.06
CA ILE A 230 10.48 -7.37 10.93
C ILE A 230 11.36 -6.71 9.86
N LEU A 231 11.23 -7.14 8.62
CA LEU A 231 11.89 -6.48 7.49
C LEU A 231 11.12 -5.22 7.09
N VAL A 232 11.84 -4.11 6.89
CA VAL A 232 11.26 -2.83 6.42
C VAL A 232 11.87 -2.50 5.08
N VAL A 233 11.04 -2.30 4.06
CA VAL A 233 11.45 -2.01 2.68
C VAL A 233 10.67 -0.82 2.12
N GLN A 234 11.33 -0.08 1.20
CA GLN A 234 10.73 1.02 0.44
C GLN A 234 11.47 1.15 -0.89
N ALA A 235 10.77 1.49 -1.98
CA ALA A 235 11.32 1.42 -3.35
C ALA A 235 11.78 2.79 -3.92
N GLY A 236 11.62 3.87 -3.18
CA GLY A 236 11.86 5.22 -3.70
C GLY A 236 10.61 5.84 -4.31
N VAL A 237 10.75 6.48 -5.43
CA VAL A 237 9.70 7.09 -6.27
C VAL A 237 9.91 6.69 -7.72
#